data_9d8457f70248baafe43ba0560389275c
#
_entry.id   9d8457f70248baafe43ba0560389275c
#
_cell.length_a   1.000
_cell.length_b   1.000
_cell.length_c   1.000
_cell.angle_alpha   90.00
_cell.angle_beta   90.00
_cell.angle_gamma   90.00
#
_symmetry.space_group_name_H-M   'P 1'
#
loop_
_entity.id
_entity.type
_entity.pdbx_description
1 polymer ?
#
loop_
_entity_poly.entity_id
_entity_poly.type
_entity_poly.pdbx_seq_one_letter_code
_entity_poly.pdbx_strand_id
1 'polypeptide(L)'
;FVLGVLGIGMYMGIEVGVPNYANLYMIDLGIPASVAGQLVAVYWFMMLIGRFVGASIGSKVSSRAMITVVATASLLLVLFGMFAPSTWTVDVPGVDWANLSMITQNVPVGVFAFLLVGLCTSVMWGGIFNMAVEGLGKYTAAASGIFMTMVFGCAVMLFIQAQVAEMTDYMTSYWVVLFCAAYLLFYALVGSKVKK
;
A
#
# COMPACT_ATOMS: atom_id res chain seq x y z
N PHE A 1 -5.63 0.27 -21.50
CA PHE A 1 -4.78 -0.86 -21.11
C PHE A 1 -3.44 -0.39 -20.54
N VAL A 2 -2.58 0.33 -21.30
CA VAL A 2 -1.22 0.75 -20.89
C VAL A 2 -1.21 1.48 -19.54
N LEU A 3 -2.11 2.43 -19.33
CA LEU A 3 -2.22 3.14 -18.04
C LEU A 3 -2.57 2.20 -16.88
N GLY A 4 -3.33 1.14 -17.14
CA GLY A 4 -3.63 0.12 -16.14
C GLY A 4 -2.41 -0.75 -15.81
N VAL A 5 -1.61 -1.10 -16.82
CA VAL A 5 -0.34 -1.83 -16.64
C VAL A 5 0.62 -1.02 -15.76
N LEU A 6 0.79 0.28 -16.04
CA LEU A 6 1.55 1.19 -15.17
C LEU A 6 0.90 1.29 -13.78
N GLY A 7 -0.43 1.28 -13.70
CA GLY A 7 -1.18 1.28 -12.45
C GLY A 7 -0.83 0.11 -11.54
N ILE A 8 -0.63 -1.08 -12.08
CA ILE A 8 -0.15 -2.23 -11.29
C ILE A 8 1.25 -1.98 -10.73
N GLY A 9 2.17 -1.43 -11.52
CA GLY A 9 3.50 -1.06 -11.03
C GLY A 9 3.45 -0.07 -9.87
N MET A 10 2.59 0.96 -9.97
CA MET A 10 2.37 1.93 -8.89
C MET A 10 1.71 1.30 -7.66
N TYR A 11 0.70 0.44 -7.87
CA TYR A 11 0.08 -0.31 -6.78
C TYR A 11 1.11 -1.15 -6.02
N MET A 12 1.99 -1.86 -6.72
CA MET A 12 3.04 -2.67 -6.09
C MET A 12 4.00 -1.81 -5.25
N GLY A 13 4.26 -0.57 -5.66
CA GLY A 13 5.01 0.39 -4.86
C GLY A 13 4.33 0.74 -3.54
N ILE A 14 2.99 0.84 -3.52
CA ILE A 14 2.23 1.08 -2.29
C ILE A 14 2.21 -0.19 -1.42
N GLU A 15 1.82 -1.32 -2.02
CA GLU A 15 1.59 -2.58 -1.29
C GLU A 15 2.82 -3.03 -0.51
N VAL A 16 3.99 -2.92 -1.12
CA VAL A 16 5.25 -3.39 -0.52
C VAL A 16 6.03 -2.24 0.13
N GLY A 17 5.97 -1.04 -0.44
CA GLY A 17 6.68 0.13 0.08
C GLY A 17 6.19 0.55 1.45
N VAL A 18 4.87 0.64 1.64
CA VAL A 18 4.30 1.09 2.93
C VAL A 18 4.76 0.24 4.10
N PRO A 19 4.56 -1.10 4.13
CA PRO A 19 4.95 -1.91 5.28
C PRO A 19 6.47 -2.01 5.47
N ASN A 20 7.25 -2.05 4.38
CA ASN A 20 8.71 -2.14 4.49
C ASN A 20 9.30 -0.88 5.12
N TYR A 21 8.91 0.30 4.67
CA TYR A 21 9.45 1.54 5.20
C TYR A 21 8.88 1.88 6.58
N ALA A 22 7.67 1.44 6.92
CA ALA A 22 7.15 1.51 8.27
C ALA A 22 7.99 0.64 9.24
N ASN A 23 8.42 -0.55 8.79
CA ASN A 23 9.31 -1.42 9.56
C ASN A 23 10.66 -0.76 9.80
N LEU A 24 11.30 -0.26 8.75
CA LEU A 24 12.61 0.40 8.84
C LEU A 24 12.53 1.66 9.73
N TYR A 25 11.49 2.45 9.61
CA TYR A 25 11.25 3.61 10.46
C TYR A 25 11.12 3.24 11.94
N MET A 26 10.37 2.18 12.26
CA MET A 26 10.24 1.72 13.64
C MET A 26 11.59 1.24 14.21
N ILE A 27 12.39 0.53 13.42
CA ILE A 27 13.72 0.09 13.82
C ILE A 27 14.65 1.29 14.05
N ASP A 28 14.60 2.31 13.20
CA ASP A 28 15.37 3.55 13.35
C ASP A 28 15.02 4.32 14.63
N LEU A 29 13.75 4.25 15.06
CA LEU A 29 13.30 4.78 16.34
C LEU A 29 13.76 3.93 17.56
N GLY A 30 14.49 2.83 17.34
CA GLY A 30 14.95 1.94 18.40
C GLY A 30 13.93 0.89 18.85
N ILE A 31 12.81 0.75 18.12
CA ILE A 31 11.86 -0.34 18.40
C ILE A 31 12.48 -1.66 17.94
N PRO A 32 12.48 -2.70 18.79
CA PRO A 32 13.04 -4.00 18.45
C PRO A 32 12.45 -4.55 17.14
N ALA A 33 13.30 -5.11 16.29
CA ALA A 33 12.88 -5.65 14.98
C ALA A 33 11.79 -6.73 15.10
N SER A 34 11.77 -7.47 16.22
CA SER A 34 10.72 -8.44 16.52
C SER A 34 9.34 -7.78 16.66
N VAL A 35 9.26 -6.65 17.36
CA VAL A 35 8.01 -5.89 17.55
C VAL A 35 7.61 -5.18 16.27
N ALA A 36 8.56 -4.55 15.58
CA ALA A 36 8.31 -3.92 14.29
C ALA A 36 7.74 -4.92 13.26
N GLY A 37 8.30 -6.13 13.19
CA GLY A 37 7.79 -7.20 12.33
C GLY A 37 6.39 -7.67 12.72
N GLN A 38 6.07 -7.76 14.02
CA GLN A 38 4.72 -8.10 14.49
C GLN A 38 3.71 -7.03 14.08
N LEU A 39 4.07 -5.75 14.15
CA LEU A 39 3.21 -4.66 13.70
C LEU A 39 3.00 -4.69 12.18
N VAL A 40 4.06 -4.96 11.41
CA VAL A 40 3.93 -5.15 9.95
C VAL A 40 3.01 -6.33 9.61
N ALA A 41 2.98 -7.39 10.42
CA ALA A 41 2.03 -8.48 10.22
C ALA A 41 0.57 -7.99 10.32
N VAL A 42 0.29 -6.95 11.11
CA VAL A 42 -1.05 -6.33 11.17
C VAL A 42 -1.44 -5.71 9.83
N TYR A 43 -0.50 -5.11 9.08
CA TYR A 43 -0.77 -4.59 7.73
C TYR A 43 -1.31 -5.70 6.80
N TRP A 44 -0.63 -6.87 6.80
CA TRP A 44 -1.05 -8.02 5.99
C TRP A 44 -2.38 -8.60 6.45
N PHE A 45 -2.63 -8.59 7.77
CA PHE A 45 -3.91 -9.00 8.32
C PHE A 45 -5.04 -8.03 7.92
N MET A 46 -4.80 -6.72 7.95
CA MET A 46 -5.75 -5.72 7.44
C MET A 46 -6.03 -5.92 5.96
N MET A 47 -5.01 -6.26 5.16
CA MET A 47 -5.20 -6.60 3.76
C MET A 47 -6.09 -7.84 3.58
N LEU A 48 -5.93 -8.87 4.41
CA LEU A 48 -6.79 -10.05 4.38
C LEU A 48 -8.26 -9.68 4.67
N ILE A 49 -8.51 -8.90 5.73
CA ILE A 49 -9.84 -8.39 6.06
C ILE A 49 -10.42 -7.61 4.88
N GLY A 50 -9.64 -6.69 4.31
CA GLY A 50 -10.07 -5.89 3.18
C GLY A 50 -10.44 -6.72 1.95
N ARG A 51 -9.77 -7.85 1.70
CA ARG A 51 -10.12 -8.78 0.61
C ARG A 51 -11.49 -9.43 0.85
N PHE A 52 -11.81 -9.85 2.08
CA PHE A 52 -13.13 -10.38 2.41
C PHE A 52 -14.23 -9.33 2.23
N VAL A 53 -13.99 -8.11 2.73
CA VAL A 53 -14.92 -6.98 2.54
C VAL A 53 -15.10 -6.69 1.05
N GLY A 54 -14.00 -6.57 0.31
CA GLY A 54 -14.00 -6.30 -1.12
C GLY A 54 -14.75 -7.37 -1.93
N ALA A 55 -14.57 -8.65 -1.60
CA ALA A 55 -15.31 -9.74 -2.23
C ALA A 55 -16.82 -9.64 -1.96
N SER A 56 -17.22 -9.23 -0.76
CA SER A 56 -18.63 -9.10 -0.36
C SER A 56 -19.35 -7.95 -1.07
N ILE A 57 -18.63 -6.84 -1.36
CA ILE A 57 -19.21 -5.65 -2.00
C ILE A 57 -18.92 -5.56 -3.50
N GLY A 58 -17.99 -6.35 -4.01
CA GLY A 58 -17.48 -6.24 -5.39
C GLY A 58 -18.54 -6.47 -6.48
N SER A 59 -19.61 -7.20 -6.17
CA SER A 59 -20.76 -7.37 -7.08
C SER A 59 -21.69 -6.15 -7.11
N LYS A 60 -21.62 -5.28 -6.11
CA LYS A 60 -22.52 -4.12 -5.92
C LYS A 60 -21.87 -2.79 -6.27
N VAL A 61 -20.56 -2.73 -6.29
CA VAL A 61 -19.78 -1.50 -6.48
C VAL A 61 -18.86 -1.64 -7.69
N SER A 62 -18.85 -0.64 -8.57
CA SER A 62 -17.96 -0.67 -9.74
C SER A 62 -16.49 -0.61 -9.32
N SER A 63 -15.61 -1.31 -10.06
CA SER A 63 -14.16 -1.28 -9.83
C SER A 63 -13.60 0.15 -9.79
N ARG A 64 -14.12 1.04 -10.63
CA ARG A 64 -13.74 2.46 -10.66
C ARG A 64 -14.06 3.16 -9.33
N ALA A 65 -15.29 3.03 -8.84
CA ALA A 65 -15.70 3.64 -7.57
C ALA A 65 -14.86 3.09 -6.41
N MET A 66 -14.64 1.78 -6.40
CA MET A 66 -13.84 1.10 -5.38
C MET A 66 -12.41 1.65 -5.36
N ILE A 67 -11.72 1.70 -6.51
CA ILE A 67 -10.35 2.21 -6.60
C ILE A 67 -10.29 3.71 -6.24
N THR A 68 -11.27 4.50 -6.65
CA THR A 68 -11.33 5.92 -6.27
C THR A 68 -11.37 6.09 -4.75
N VAL A 69 -12.23 5.34 -4.06
CA VAL A 69 -12.36 5.41 -2.60
C VAL A 69 -11.08 4.96 -1.91
N VAL A 70 -10.54 3.78 -2.27
CA VAL A 70 -9.35 3.24 -1.58
C VAL A 70 -8.07 4.01 -1.90
N ALA A 71 -7.92 4.56 -3.12
CA ALA A 71 -6.78 5.41 -3.45
C ALA A 71 -6.83 6.75 -2.69
N THR A 72 -8.02 7.35 -2.57
CA THR A 72 -8.22 8.56 -1.76
C THR A 72 -7.94 8.28 -0.28
N ALA A 73 -8.47 7.17 0.26
CA ALA A 73 -8.22 6.78 1.64
C ALA A 73 -6.74 6.51 1.89
N SER A 74 -6.04 5.85 0.96
CA SER A 74 -4.58 5.63 1.05
C SER A 74 -3.81 6.94 1.09
N LEU A 75 -4.16 7.91 0.22
CA LEU A 75 -3.55 9.24 0.23
C LEU A 75 -3.71 9.91 1.60
N LEU A 76 -4.91 9.91 2.14
CA LEU A 76 -5.20 10.55 3.44
C LEU A 76 -4.48 9.83 4.59
N LEU A 77 -4.47 8.50 4.61
CA LEU A 77 -3.78 7.71 5.63
C LEU A 77 -2.27 7.93 5.58
N VAL A 78 -1.68 7.92 4.39
CA VAL A 78 -0.24 8.15 4.24
C VAL A 78 0.12 9.57 4.63
N LEU A 79 -0.64 10.58 4.21
CA LEU A 79 -0.44 11.97 4.64
C LEU A 79 -0.55 12.09 6.16
N PHE A 80 -1.57 11.50 6.76
CA PHE A 80 -1.70 11.52 8.22
C PHE A 80 -0.48 10.85 8.89
N GLY A 81 -0.06 9.68 8.39
CA GLY A 81 1.11 8.96 8.92
C GLY A 81 2.40 9.78 8.85
N MET A 82 2.61 10.51 7.74
CA MET A 82 3.79 11.36 7.54
C MET A 82 3.80 12.60 8.45
N PHE A 83 2.65 13.24 8.68
CA PHE A 83 2.56 14.50 9.39
C PHE A 83 2.07 14.37 10.83
N ALA A 84 1.69 13.16 11.28
CA ALA A 84 1.31 12.94 12.67
C ALA A 84 2.52 13.24 13.59
N PRO A 85 2.33 14.01 14.67
CA PRO A 85 3.43 14.29 15.61
C PRO A 85 4.03 13.00 16.16
N SER A 86 5.33 12.84 16.10
CA SER A 86 6.06 11.67 16.64
C SER A 86 5.91 11.51 18.16
N THR A 87 5.49 12.59 18.83
CA THR A 87 5.18 12.58 20.27
C THR A 87 3.87 11.89 20.60
N TRP A 88 2.99 11.68 19.61
CA TRP A 88 1.76 10.92 19.80
C TRP A 88 2.09 9.43 19.69
N THR A 89 2.21 8.79 20.82
CA THR A 89 2.58 7.37 20.91
C THR A 89 1.51 6.55 21.61
N VAL A 90 1.46 5.28 21.29
CA VAL A 90 0.63 4.27 21.93
C VAL A 90 1.52 3.15 22.43
N ASP A 91 1.26 2.71 23.64
CA ASP A 91 1.93 1.54 24.24
C ASP A 91 1.41 0.27 23.58
N VAL A 92 2.30 -0.45 22.91
CA VAL A 92 1.97 -1.70 22.22
C VAL A 92 2.71 -2.86 22.89
N PRO A 93 1.97 -3.89 23.35
CA PRO A 93 2.59 -5.11 23.79
C PRO A 93 3.18 -5.87 22.58
N GLY A 94 4.39 -6.35 22.75
CA GLY A 94 5.08 -7.16 21.75
C GLY A 94 5.85 -8.31 22.40
N VAL A 95 6.27 -9.25 21.60
CA VAL A 95 7.08 -10.39 22.04
C VAL A 95 8.52 -10.20 21.56
N ASP A 96 9.43 -10.14 22.49
CA ASP A 96 10.86 -10.26 22.20
C ASP A 96 11.22 -11.73 22.06
N TRP A 97 11.39 -12.19 20.82
CA TRP A 97 11.73 -13.59 20.54
C TRP A 97 13.14 -13.98 21.00
N ALA A 98 14.05 -13.02 21.17
CA ALA A 98 15.41 -13.32 21.62
C ALA A 98 15.43 -13.74 23.10
N ASN A 99 14.58 -13.10 23.91
CA ASN A 99 14.51 -13.32 25.35
C ASN A 99 13.22 -14.06 25.78
N LEU A 100 12.34 -14.41 24.84
CA LEU A 100 11.02 -15.01 25.08
C LEU A 100 10.20 -14.25 26.15
N SER A 101 10.30 -12.92 26.12
CA SER A 101 9.64 -12.04 27.09
C SER A 101 8.63 -11.13 26.41
N MET A 102 7.57 -10.79 27.14
CA MET A 102 6.66 -9.73 26.72
C MET A 102 7.28 -8.38 27.07
N ILE A 103 7.31 -7.49 26.09
CA ILE A 103 7.79 -6.13 26.24
C ILE A 103 6.72 -5.15 25.78
N THR A 104 6.72 -3.95 26.32
CA THR A 104 5.85 -2.86 25.86
C THR A 104 6.71 -1.81 25.17
N GLN A 105 6.32 -1.39 24.00
CA GLN A 105 7.02 -0.39 23.20
C GLN A 105 6.10 0.77 22.87
N ASN A 106 6.65 1.99 22.95
CA ASN A 106 5.97 3.21 22.55
C ASN A 106 6.06 3.37 21.02
N VAL A 107 4.94 3.25 20.32
CA VAL A 107 4.86 3.31 18.86
C VAL A 107 4.14 4.58 18.43
N PRO A 108 4.70 5.39 17.51
CA PRO A 108 4.03 6.57 16.99
C PRO A 108 2.68 6.26 16.33
N VAL A 109 1.67 7.08 16.59
CA VAL A 109 0.31 6.91 16.03
C VAL A 109 0.32 6.89 14.50
N GLY A 110 1.24 7.64 13.86
CA GLY A 110 1.40 7.65 12.41
C GLY A 110 1.64 6.26 11.80
N VAL A 111 2.33 5.36 12.53
CA VAL A 111 2.57 3.99 12.07
C VAL A 111 1.25 3.24 11.86
N PHE A 112 0.27 3.40 12.75
CA PHE A 112 -1.02 2.73 12.62
C PHE A 112 -1.78 3.18 11.37
N ALA A 113 -1.62 4.43 10.95
CA ALA A 113 -2.18 4.90 9.68
C ALA A 113 -1.56 4.14 8.49
N PHE A 114 -0.24 3.89 8.51
CA PHE A 114 0.41 3.07 7.49
C PHE A 114 -0.09 1.62 7.51
N LEU A 115 -0.32 1.04 8.69
CA LEU A 115 -0.86 -0.32 8.80
C LEU A 115 -2.29 -0.42 8.22
N LEU A 116 -3.11 0.63 8.41
CA LEU A 116 -4.46 0.69 7.85
C LEU A 116 -4.49 0.81 6.32
N VAL A 117 -3.41 1.26 5.68
CA VAL A 117 -3.30 1.25 4.20
C VAL A 117 -3.46 -0.16 3.64
N GLY A 118 -3.15 -1.20 4.41
CA GLY A 118 -3.40 -2.60 4.04
C GLY A 118 -4.86 -2.89 3.66
N LEU A 119 -5.84 -2.27 4.35
CA LEU A 119 -7.25 -2.35 3.96
C LEU A 119 -7.49 -1.79 2.55
N CYS A 120 -6.83 -0.69 2.23
CA CYS A 120 -7.00 -0.01 0.95
C CYS A 120 -6.37 -0.80 -0.19
N THR A 121 -5.16 -1.32 0.00
CA THR A 121 -4.42 -2.07 -1.03
C THR A 121 -5.10 -3.39 -1.37
N SER A 122 -5.90 -3.94 -0.47
CA SER A 122 -6.53 -5.25 -0.59
C SER A 122 -7.36 -5.48 -1.86
N VAL A 123 -8.04 -4.45 -2.35
CA VAL A 123 -8.93 -4.51 -3.53
C VAL A 123 -8.33 -3.84 -4.77
N MET A 124 -7.16 -3.17 -4.63
CA MET A 124 -6.57 -2.38 -5.72
C MET A 124 -6.17 -3.26 -6.90
N TRP A 125 -5.50 -4.38 -6.67
CA TRP A 125 -5.08 -5.28 -7.75
C TRP A 125 -6.24 -5.68 -8.66
N GLY A 126 -7.28 -6.29 -8.08
CA GLY A 126 -8.45 -6.76 -8.82
C GLY A 126 -9.18 -5.62 -9.53
N GLY A 127 -9.33 -4.48 -8.87
CA GLY A 127 -10.00 -3.31 -9.43
C GLY A 127 -9.24 -2.71 -10.61
N ILE A 128 -7.91 -2.56 -10.51
CA ILE A 128 -7.06 -2.07 -11.60
C ILE A 128 -7.09 -3.04 -12.77
N PHE A 129 -6.95 -4.35 -12.49
CA PHE A 129 -6.99 -5.39 -13.51
C PHE A 129 -8.30 -5.37 -14.28
N ASN A 130 -9.44 -5.39 -13.57
CA ASN A 130 -10.77 -5.39 -14.20
C ASN A 130 -10.96 -4.18 -15.13
N MET A 131 -10.57 -2.98 -14.68
CA MET A 131 -10.66 -1.77 -15.51
C MET A 131 -9.73 -1.79 -16.72
N ALA A 132 -8.59 -2.43 -16.60
CA ALA A 132 -7.58 -2.45 -17.66
C ALA A 132 -7.87 -3.47 -18.75
N VAL A 133 -8.50 -4.60 -18.42
CA VAL A 133 -8.88 -5.64 -19.38
C VAL A 133 -10.27 -5.41 -19.99
N GLU A 134 -10.99 -4.40 -19.52
CA GLU A 134 -12.31 -4.06 -20.03
C GLU A 134 -12.24 -3.80 -21.56
N GLY A 135 -13.03 -4.57 -22.31
CA GLY A 135 -13.12 -4.46 -23.77
C GLY A 135 -12.03 -5.20 -24.57
N LEU A 136 -11.09 -5.91 -23.92
CA LEU A 136 -10.02 -6.65 -24.62
C LEU A 136 -10.47 -8.00 -25.18
N GLY A 137 -11.58 -8.57 -24.71
CA GLY A 137 -12.16 -9.82 -25.22
C GLY A 137 -11.12 -10.95 -25.30
N LYS A 138 -10.85 -11.46 -26.50
CA LYS A 138 -9.89 -12.54 -26.75
C LYS A 138 -8.46 -12.25 -26.35
N TYR A 139 -8.08 -11.01 -26.18
CA TYR A 139 -6.73 -10.60 -25.81
C TYR A 139 -6.51 -10.58 -24.28
N THR A 140 -7.54 -10.84 -23.49
CA THR A 140 -7.45 -10.80 -22.01
C THR A 140 -6.36 -11.73 -21.47
N ALA A 141 -6.18 -12.93 -22.05
CA ALA A 141 -5.14 -13.87 -21.61
C ALA A 141 -3.73 -13.30 -21.80
N ALA A 142 -3.44 -12.72 -22.97
CA ALA A 142 -2.15 -12.09 -23.24
C ALA A 142 -1.93 -10.85 -22.36
N ALA A 143 -2.99 -10.05 -22.14
CA ALA A 143 -2.98 -8.91 -21.24
C ALA A 143 -2.62 -9.31 -19.81
N SER A 144 -3.16 -10.43 -19.31
CA SER A 144 -2.86 -10.94 -17.96
C SER A 144 -1.37 -11.26 -17.79
N GLY A 145 -0.71 -11.80 -18.82
CA GLY A 145 0.73 -12.04 -18.80
C GLY A 145 1.53 -10.74 -18.64
N ILE A 146 1.17 -9.68 -19.38
CA ILE A 146 1.81 -8.37 -19.28
C ILE A 146 1.58 -7.76 -17.88
N PHE A 147 0.40 -7.91 -17.30
CA PHE A 147 0.13 -7.47 -15.93
C PHE A 147 1.05 -8.15 -14.92
N MET A 148 1.28 -9.45 -15.07
CA MET A 148 2.16 -10.20 -14.16
C MET A 148 3.61 -9.72 -14.27
N THR A 149 4.09 -9.30 -15.45
CA THR A 149 5.44 -8.75 -15.57
C THR A 149 5.58 -7.41 -14.83
N MET A 150 4.50 -6.64 -14.69
CA MET A 150 4.52 -5.35 -13.98
C MET A 150 4.62 -5.46 -12.46
N VAL A 151 4.57 -6.66 -11.89
CA VAL A 151 4.98 -6.90 -10.49
C VAL A 151 6.41 -6.43 -10.26
N PHE A 152 7.26 -6.45 -11.30
CA PHE A 152 8.60 -5.83 -11.28
C PHE A 152 8.57 -4.34 -10.88
N GLY A 153 7.46 -3.64 -11.07
CA GLY A 153 7.26 -2.27 -10.58
C GLY A 153 7.53 -2.11 -9.09
N CYS A 154 7.34 -3.18 -8.30
CA CYS A 154 7.75 -3.24 -6.89
C CYS A 154 9.24 -2.89 -6.73
N ALA A 155 10.13 -3.56 -7.46
CA ALA A 155 11.57 -3.33 -7.35
C ALA A 155 11.94 -1.89 -7.74
N VAL A 156 11.32 -1.35 -8.80
CA VAL A 156 11.56 0.02 -9.25
C VAL A 156 11.12 1.04 -8.19
N MET A 157 9.89 0.90 -7.67
CA MET A 157 9.36 1.85 -6.69
C MET A 157 10.10 1.77 -5.35
N LEU A 158 10.45 0.57 -4.89
CA LEU A 158 11.26 0.40 -3.68
C LEU A 158 12.66 0.98 -3.84
N PHE A 159 13.29 0.81 -5.01
CA PHE A 159 14.59 1.41 -5.30
C PHE A 159 14.51 2.95 -5.24
N ILE A 160 13.51 3.55 -5.89
CA ILE A 160 13.31 5.00 -5.84
C ILE A 160 13.07 5.46 -4.39
N GLN A 161 12.23 4.74 -3.65
CA GLN A 161 11.93 5.06 -2.26
C GLN A 161 13.18 4.93 -1.37
N ALA A 162 14.04 3.92 -1.62
CA ALA A 162 15.31 3.77 -0.94
C ALA A 162 16.24 4.97 -1.18
N GLN A 163 16.39 5.41 -2.42
CA GLN A 163 17.22 6.57 -2.75
C GLN A 163 16.71 7.84 -2.04
N VAL A 164 15.40 8.04 -2.00
CA VAL A 164 14.83 9.18 -1.29
C VAL A 164 15.09 9.07 0.22
N ALA A 165 14.92 7.87 0.81
CA ALA A 165 15.15 7.65 2.24
C ALA A 165 16.61 7.85 2.63
N GLU A 166 17.56 7.40 1.79
CA GLU A 166 19.01 7.60 2.02
C GLU A 166 19.40 9.08 1.91
N MET A 167 18.78 9.83 1.00
CA MET A 167 19.09 11.26 0.79
C MET A 167 18.42 12.17 1.83
N THR A 168 17.38 11.69 2.50
CA THR A 168 16.56 12.50 3.42
C THR A 168 16.28 11.73 4.72
N ASP A 169 15.13 11.09 4.79
CA ASP A 169 14.66 10.28 5.91
C ASP A 169 13.50 9.33 5.47
N TYR A 170 13.17 8.38 6.34
CA TYR A 170 12.11 7.41 6.04
C TYR A 170 10.74 8.05 5.83
N MET A 171 10.38 9.11 6.57
CA MET A 171 9.08 9.77 6.42
C MET A 171 8.98 10.51 5.10
N THR A 172 10.04 11.22 4.71
CA THR A 172 10.11 11.92 3.42
C THR A 172 10.01 10.94 2.25
N SER A 173 10.52 9.72 2.38
CA SER A 173 10.42 8.69 1.33
C SER A 173 8.98 8.32 0.95
N TYR A 174 8.02 8.53 1.85
CA TYR A 174 6.61 8.28 1.58
C TYR A 174 5.98 9.18 0.51
N TRP A 175 6.67 10.26 0.09
CA TRP A 175 6.25 11.03 -1.09
C TRP A 175 6.20 10.16 -2.35
N VAL A 176 7.05 9.13 -2.45
CA VAL A 176 7.01 8.16 -3.55
C VAL A 176 5.70 7.37 -3.51
N VAL A 177 5.28 6.94 -2.31
CA VAL A 177 3.99 6.25 -2.10
C VAL A 177 2.81 7.16 -2.42
N LEU A 178 2.86 8.42 -2.02
CA LEU A 178 1.82 9.41 -2.35
C LEU A 178 1.71 9.62 -3.86
N PHE A 179 2.83 9.69 -4.57
CA PHE A 179 2.83 9.76 -6.03
C PHE A 179 2.15 8.54 -6.65
N CYS A 180 2.46 7.33 -6.17
CA CYS A 180 1.81 6.09 -6.62
C CYS A 180 0.30 6.12 -6.38
N ALA A 181 -0.14 6.53 -5.19
CA ALA A 181 -1.56 6.61 -4.84
C ALA A 181 -2.30 7.68 -5.66
N ALA A 182 -1.67 8.84 -5.89
CA ALA A 182 -2.20 9.89 -6.76
C ALA A 182 -2.36 9.42 -8.21
N TYR A 183 -1.39 8.64 -8.72
CA TYR A 183 -1.50 8.02 -10.03
C TYR A 183 -2.69 7.07 -10.11
N LEU A 184 -2.91 6.24 -9.10
CA LEU A 184 -4.05 5.32 -9.07
C LEU A 184 -5.39 6.07 -9.02
N LEU A 185 -5.45 7.16 -8.29
CA LEU A 185 -6.63 8.03 -8.27
C LEU A 185 -6.88 8.65 -9.65
N PHE A 186 -5.85 9.19 -10.30
CA PHE A 186 -5.91 9.67 -11.68
C PHE A 186 -6.39 8.56 -12.63
N TYR A 187 -5.81 7.37 -12.53
CA TYR A 187 -6.20 6.23 -13.35
C TYR A 187 -7.69 5.88 -13.18
N ALA A 188 -8.17 5.82 -11.94
CA ALA A 188 -9.58 5.53 -11.66
C ALA A 188 -10.53 6.60 -12.24
N LEU A 189 -10.20 7.88 -12.08
CA LEU A 189 -11.08 8.99 -12.47
C LEU A 189 -11.07 9.27 -13.97
N VAL A 190 -9.91 9.19 -14.60
CA VAL A 190 -9.70 9.64 -15.99
C VAL A 190 -9.12 8.54 -16.87
N GLY A 191 -8.04 7.90 -16.44
CA GLY A 191 -7.23 7.00 -17.28
C GLY A 191 -7.92 5.69 -17.63
N SER A 192 -8.89 5.24 -16.84
CA SER A 192 -9.64 4.01 -17.07
C SER A 192 -10.85 4.18 -18.02
N LYS A 193 -11.16 5.41 -18.45
CA LYS A 193 -12.28 5.65 -19.35
C LYS A 193 -11.95 5.08 -20.74
N VAL A 194 -12.65 4.04 -21.14
CA VAL A 194 -12.59 3.52 -22.51
C VAL A 194 -13.32 4.54 -23.41
N LYS A 195 -12.59 5.17 -24.33
CA LYS A 195 -13.24 5.93 -25.40
C LYS A 195 -13.97 4.91 -26.29
N LYS A 196 -15.30 4.97 -26.28
CA LYS A 196 -16.14 4.25 -27.25
C LYS A 196 -15.95 4.85 -28.63
#